data_17774214f5b52ee6265366168ac4f9f7
#
_entry.id   17774214f5b52ee6265366168ac4f9f7
#
_cell.length_a   1.000
_cell.length_b   1.000
_cell.length_c   1.000
_cell.angle_alpha   90.00
_cell.angle_beta   90.00
_cell.angle_gamma   90.00
#
_symmetry.space_group_name_H-M   'P 1'
#
loop_
_entity.id
_entity.type
_entity.pdbx_description
1 polymer ?
#
loop_
_entity_poly.entity_id
_entity_poly.type
_entity_poly.pdbx_seq_one_letter_code
_entity_poly.pdbx_strand_id
1 'polypeptide(L)'
;MTDQRGAICGAATLVVKVGSSSLTLPGGGIDVRRVDDLVDALSEVIAVGRRVVLVSSGAIATGFPAMGITHRPRTLAGKQAAASVGQGILLAHYASRFASHGLRVGQVLLTVNDLVRPTSYRNAWSTLDTLLGLGVVPIVNENDTVATGEIRFGDNDRLAALVAELVRAQALILLSDVDALYTAHPDSPDARRVEVVEDIDTLDVDTHKAGSGVGTGGMTTKLEAARMATCAGVPVVLAAAVDARACLLYTSL
;
A
#
# COMPACT_ATOMS: atom_id res chain seq x y z
N MET A 1 20.91 -20.17 -4.74
CA MET A 1 20.00 -19.02 -4.92
C MET A 1 18.59 -19.58 -4.83
N THR A 2 17.97 -19.43 -3.67
CA THR A 2 16.56 -19.81 -3.48
C THR A 2 15.74 -18.89 -4.36
N ASP A 3 14.89 -19.46 -5.20
CA ASP A 3 14.03 -18.72 -6.11
C ASP A 3 13.03 -17.86 -5.29
N GLN A 4 13.46 -16.66 -4.90
CA GLN A 4 12.63 -15.72 -4.13
C GLN A 4 11.37 -15.34 -4.93
N ARG A 5 11.45 -15.32 -6.26
CA ARG A 5 10.30 -15.08 -7.13
C ARG A 5 9.30 -16.24 -7.03
N GLY A 6 9.78 -17.50 -7.04
CA GLY A 6 8.94 -18.68 -6.84
C GLY A 6 8.21 -18.68 -5.48
N ALA A 7 8.87 -18.21 -4.42
CA ALA A 7 8.25 -18.09 -3.11
C ALA A 7 7.07 -17.08 -3.10
N ILE A 8 7.19 -15.98 -3.84
CA ILE A 8 6.13 -14.96 -3.96
C ILE A 8 4.96 -15.48 -4.80
N CYS A 9 5.23 -16.24 -5.87
CA CYS A 9 4.18 -16.90 -6.67
C CYS A 9 3.34 -17.87 -5.85
N GLY A 10 3.96 -18.59 -4.91
CA GLY A 10 3.30 -19.55 -4.01
C GLY A 10 2.67 -18.93 -2.76
N ALA A 11 2.78 -17.63 -2.56
CA ALA A 11 2.30 -16.95 -1.35
C ALA A 11 0.78 -17.07 -1.21
N ALA A 12 0.32 -17.72 -0.15
CA ALA A 12 -1.10 -17.91 0.14
C ALA A 12 -1.76 -16.64 0.72
N THR A 13 -0.98 -15.77 1.39
CA THR A 13 -1.44 -14.51 1.95
C THR A 13 -0.52 -13.38 1.52
N LEU A 14 -1.10 -12.37 0.86
CA LEU A 14 -0.42 -11.19 0.37
C LEU A 14 -0.89 -9.94 1.08
N VAL A 15 0.03 -9.04 1.37
CA VAL A 15 -0.29 -7.64 1.62
C VAL A 15 0.11 -6.83 0.41
N VAL A 16 -0.84 -6.09 -0.15
CA VAL A 16 -0.62 -5.22 -1.31
C VAL A 16 -0.83 -3.78 -0.87
N LYS A 17 0.19 -2.95 -1.00
CA LYS A 17 0.12 -1.52 -0.70
C LYS A 17 0.07 -0.73 -1.99
N VAL A 18 -0.80 0.27 -2.05
CA VAL A 18 -0.89 1.18 -3.19
C VAL A 18 -0.75 2.64 -2.75
N GLY A 19 0.08 3.39 -3.47
CA GLY A 19 0.35 4.81 -3.20
C GLY A 19 -0.77 5.74 -3.65
N SER A 20 -0.83 6.97 -3.07
CA SER A 20 -1.84 7.98 -3.44
C SER A 20 -1.77 8.39 -4.90
N SER A 21 -0.56 8.60 -5.44
CA SER A 21 -0.32 8.97 -6.85
C SER A 21 -0.87 7.95 -7.85
N SER A 22 -0.95 6.69 -7.42
CA SER A 22 -1.47 5.59 -8.23
C SER A 22 -3.00 5.47 -8.22
N LEU A 23 -3.68 6.16 -7.29
CA LEU A 23 -5.14 6.06 -7.08
C LEU A 23 -5.90 7.35 -7.38
N THR A 24 -5.19 8.48 -7.50
CA THR A 24 -5.81 9.79 -7.58
C THR A 24 -5.33 10.58 -8.80
N LEU A 25 -6.20 11.46 -9.28
CA LEU A 25 -5.89 12.39 -10.35
C LEU A 25 -4.91 13.48 -9.85
N PRO A 26 -4.11 14.11 -10.73
CA PRO A 26 -3.17 15.17 -10.35
C PRO A 26 -3.81 16.35 -9.61
N GLY A 27 -5.06 16.69 -9.97
CA GLY A 27 -5.86 17.75 -9.31
C GLY A 27 -6.60 17.30 -8.06
N GLY A 28 -6.42 16.06 -7.63
CA GLY A 28 -7.20 15.42 -6.58
C GLY A 28 -8.45 14.71 -7.13
N GLY A 29 -9.13 13.98 -6.25
CA GLY A 29 -10.21 13.08 -6.64
C GLY A 29 -9.70 11.68 -7.00
N ILE A 30 -10.61 10.72 -6.97
CA ILE A 30 -10.31 9.33 -7.29
C ILE A 30 -10.09 9.14 -8.81
N ASP A 31 -9.06 8.41 -9.20
CA ASP A 31 -8.92 7.88 -10.54
C ASP A 31 -9.64 6.52 -10.62
N VAL A 32 -10.89 6.57 -11.04
CA VAL A 32 -11.79 5.40 -11.08
C VAL A 32 -11.17 4.24 -11.87
N ARG A 33 -10.54 4.53 -13.02
CA ARG A 33 -9.97 3.48 -13.90
C ARG A 33 -8.85 2.74 -13.19
N ARG A 34 -7.90 3.49 -12.57
CA ARG A 34 -6.78 2.88 -11.86
C ARG A 34 -7.21 2.05 -10.66
N VAL A 35 -8.26 2.50 -9.95
CA VAL A 35 -8.82 1.73 -8.84
C VAL A 35 -9.51 0.47 -9.36
N ASP A 36 -10.25 0.55 -10.45
CA ASP A 36 -10.90 -0.61 -11.09
C ASP A 36 -9.87 -1.64 -11.57
N ASP A 37 -8.82 -1.20 -12.28
CA ASP A 37 -7.75 -2.08 -12.76
C ASP A 37 -7.03 -2.80 -11.58
N LEU A 38 -6.78 -2.08 -10.49
CA LEU A 38 -6.20 -2.66 -9.28
C LEU A 38 -7.13 -3.71 -8.66
N VAL A 39 -8.42 -3.40 -8.50
CA VAL A 39 -9.40 -4.33 -7.92
C VAL A 39 -9.56 -5.57 -8.79
N ASP A 40 -9.57 -5.42 -10.11
CA ASP A 40 -9.65 -6.55 -11.05
C ASP A 40 -8.44 -7.48 -10.86
N ALA A 41 -7.23 -6.91 -10.81
CA ALA A 41 -6.02 -7.69 -10.59
C ALA A 41 -6.03 -8.43 -9.23
N LEU A 42 -6.48 -7.76 -8.16
CA LEU A 42 -6.60 -8.37 -6.83
C LEU A 42 -7.67 -9.46 -6.81
N SER A 43 -8.79 -9.25 -7.49
CA SER A 43 -9.88 -10.23 -7.58
C SER A 43 -9.45 -11.51 -8.31
N GLU A 44 -8.63 -11.40 -9.36
CA GLU A 44 -8.04 -12.55 -10.05
C GLU A 44 -7.12 -13.36 -9.11
N VAL A 45 -6.32 -12.68 -8.30
CA VAL A 45 -5.46 -13.33 -7.29
C VAL A 45 -6.29 -14.06 -6.23
N ILE A 46 -7.39 -13.47 -5.80
CA ILE A 46 -8.30 -14.09 -4.82
C ILE A 46 -9.02 -15.29 -5.45
N ALA A 47 -9.40 -15.21 -6.73
CA ALA A 47 -10.08 -16.29 -7.44
C ALA A 47 -9.24 -17.58 -7.56
N VAL A 48 -7.89 -17.47 -7.53
CA VAL A 48 -7.00 -18.64 -7.47
C VAL A 48 -6.71 -19.12 -6.04
N GLY A 49 -7.50 -18.68 -5.05
CA GLY A 49 -7.46 -19.17 -3.67
C GLY A 49 -6.47 -18.43 -2.74
N ARG A 50 -5.87 -17.31 -3.17
CA ARG A 50 -4.95 -16.53 -2.33
C ARG A 50 -5.72 -15.51 -1.49
N ARG A 51 -5.24 -15.20 -0.30
CA ARG A 51 -5.79 -14.17 0.58
C ARG A 51 -5.06 -12.85 0.37
N VAL A 52 -5.80 -11.76 0.32
CA VAL A 52 -5.25 -10.42 0.08
C VAL A 52 -5.70 -9.45 1.15
N VAL A 53 -4.77 -8.66 1.68
CA VAL A 53 -5.02 -7.44 2.45
C VAL A 53 -4.56 -6.26 1.61
N LEU A 54 -5.44 -5.31 1.33
CA LEU A 54 -5.10 -4.09 0.61
C LEU A 54 -4.81 -2.97 1.59
N VAL A 55 -3.59 -2.42 1.56
CA VAL A 55 -3.23 -1.19 2.29
C VAL A 55 -3.33 -0.02 1.31
N SER A 56 -4.38 0.76 1.46
CA SER A 56 -4.72 1.84 0.55
C SER A 56 -4.21 3.19 1.03
N SER A 57 -4.01 4.09 0.11
CA SER A 57 -3.69 5.51 0.33
C SER A 57 -4.69 6.41 -0.42
N GLY A 58 -4.46 7.72 -0.40
CA GLY A 58 -5.17 8.66 -1.26
C GLY A 58 -6.43 9.28 -0.64
N ALA A 59 -6.77 8.97 0.61
CA ALA A 59 -7.96 9.52 1.25
C ALA A 59 -7.98 11.07 1.24
N ILE A 60 -6.89 11.72 1.65
CA ILE A 60 -6.79 13.20 1.63
C ILE A 60 -6.96 13.74 0.21
N ALA A 61 -6.29 13.13 -0.78
CA ALA A 61 -6.32 13.57 -2.16
C ALA A 61 -7.71 13.36 -2.80
N THR A 62 -8.41 12.32 -2.41
CA THR A 62 -9.78 12.05 -2.86
C THR A 62 -10.79 13.02 -2.22
N GLY A 63 -10.60 13.37 -0.95
CA GLY A 63 -11.61 14.08 -0.19
C GLY A 63 -11.61 15.60 -0.36
N PHE A 64 -10.45 16.25 -0.55
CA PHE A 64 -10.44 17.71 -0.58
C PHE A 64 -11.25 18.31 -1.75
N PRO A 65 -11.26 17.75 -2.99
CA PRO A 65 -12.12 18.28 -4.04
C PRO A 65 -13.61 18.05 -3.76
N ALA A 66 -13.96 16.92 -3.13
CA ALA A 66 -15.34 16.64 -2.73
C ALA A 66 -15.88 17.62 -1.67
N MET A 67 -14.99 18.29 -0.94
CA MET A 67 -15.32 19.36 -0.01
C MET A 67 -15.39 20.76 -0.68
N GLY A 68 -15.20 20.84 -2.01
CA GLY A 68 -15.14 22.11 -2.73
C GLY A 68 -13.81 22.86 -2.57
N ILE A 69 -12.76 22.19 -2.10
CA ILE A 69 -11.43 22.75 -1.90
C ILE A 69 -10.59 22.51 -3.14
N THR A 70 -10.02 23.57 -3.72
CA THR A 70 -9.25 23.50 -4.97
C THR A 70 -7.80 23.07 -4.79
N HIS A 71 -7.25 23.16 -3.57
CA HIS A 71 -5.86 22.86 -3.28
C HIS A 71 -5.75 21.93 -2.07
N ARG A 72 -4.76 21.06 -2.09
CA ARG A 72 -4.52 20.14 -0.98
C ARG A 72 -4.33 20.89 0.35
N PRO A 73 -5.09 20.55 1.41
CA PRO A 73 -4.99 21.22 2.70
C PRO A 73 -3.60 21.12 3.31
N ARG A 74 -3.13 22.25 3.89
CA ARG A 74 -1.81 22.31 4.55
C ARG A 74 -1.93 22.10 6.06
N THR A 75 -3.03 22.54 6.68
CA THR A 75 -3.26 22.38 8.12
C THR A 75 -3.61 20.94 8.48
N LEU A 76 -3.28 20.54 9.70
CA LEU A 76 -3.60 19.21 10.21
C LEU A 76 -5.13 18.97 10.17
N ALA A 77 -5.91 19.86 10.72
CA ALA A 77 -7.38 19.76 10.73
C ALA A 77 -7.97 19.67 9.32
N GLY A 78 -7.45 20.45 8.36
CA GLY A 78 -7.88 20.37 6.97
C GLY A 78 -7.54 19.03 6.31
N LYS A 79 -6.37 18.46 6.61
CA LYS A 79 -5.97 17.13 6.14
C LYS A 79 -6.87 16.04 6.74
N GLN A 80 -7.15 16.11 8.05
CA GLN A 80 -8.02 15.18 8.75
C GLN A 80 -9.45 15.22 8.20
N ALA A 81 -10.01 16.42 7.99
CA ALA A 81 -11.34 16.59 7.39
C ALA A 81 -11.39 16.02 5.97
N ALA A 82 -10.39 16.31 5.13
CA ALA A 82 -10.31 15.75 3.78
C ALA A 82 -10.17 14.23 3.80
N ALA A 83 -9.35 13.68 4.70
CA ALA A 83 -9.20 12.23 4.85
C ALA A 83 -10.53 11.56 5.24
N SER A 84 -11.27 12.16 6.18
CA SER A 84 -12.59 11.66 6.61
C SER A 84 -13.58 11.54 5.45
N VAL A 85 -13.69 12.57 4.61
CA VAL A 85 -14.57 12.55 3.42
C VAL A 85 -14.05 11.57 2.37
N GLY A 86 -12.75 11.64 2.06
CA GLY A 86 -12.16 10.83 1.00
C GLY A 86 -12.10 9.34 1.33
N GLN A 87 -11.95 8.98 2.61
CA GLN A 87 -11.98 7.58 3.04
C GLN A 87 -13.34 6.94 2.74
N GLY A 88 -14.43 7.65 2.97
CA GLY A 88 -15.77 7.19 2.62
C GLY A 88 -15.95 6.96 1.11
N ILE A 89 -15.46 7.90 0.30
CA ILE A 89 -15.53 7.82 -1.17
C ILE A 89 -14.72 6.62 -1.68
N LEU A 90 -13.47 6.47 -1.23
CA LEU A 90 -12.60 5.36 -1.62
C LEU A 90 -13.21 4.01 -1.23
N LEU A 91 -13.68 3.87 0.01
CA LEU A 91 -14.27 2.62 0.48
C LEU A 91 -15.53 2.26 -0.30
N ALA A 92 -16.41 3.23 -0.58
CA ALA A 92 -17.61 3.00 -1.38
C ALA A 92 -17.27 2.50 -2.80
N HIS A 93 -16.22 3.06 -3.42
CA HIS A 93 -15.77 2.64 -4.73
C HIS A 93 -15.16 1.23 -4.70
N TYR A 94 -14.26 0.94 -3.76
CA TYR A 94 -13.73 -0.40 -3.55
C TYR A 94 -14.86 -1.42 -3.32
N ALA A 95 -15.81 -1.11 -2.42
CA ALA A 95 -16.92 -2.00 -2.12
C ALA A 95 -17.77 -2.32 -3.35
N SER A 96 -18.08 -1.30 -4.16
CA SER A 96 -18.82 -1.47 -5.41
C SER A 96 -18.07 -2.33 -6.42
N ARG A 97 -16.76 -2.06 -6.62
CA ARG A 97 -15.97 -2.80 -7.61
C ARG A 97 -15.69 -4.23 -7.19
N PHE A 98 -15.32 -4.49 -5.93
CA PHE A 98 -15.16 -5.85 -5.42
C PHE A 98 -16.48 -6.65 -5.46
N ALA A 99 -17.62 -5.98 -5.21
CA ALA A 99 -18.92 -6.62 -5.30
C ALA A 99 -19.25 -7.12 -6.71
N SER A 100 -18.78 -6.45 -7.77
CA SER A 100 -18.93 -6.91 -9.15
C SER A 100 -18.18 -8.23 -9.43
N HIS A 101 -17.20 -8.59 -8.59
CA HIS A 101 -16.50 -9.88 -8.58
C HIS A 101 -17.05 -10.86 -7.53
N GLY A 102 -18.18 -10.55 -6.89
CA GLY A 102 -18.75 -11.40 -5.83
C GLY A 102 -18.01 -11.34 -4.49
N LEU A 103 -17.08 -10.39 -4.33
CA LEU A 103 -16.26 -10.22 -3.13
C LEU A 103 -16.83 -9.12 -2.22
N ARG A 104 -16.56 -9.26 -0.93
CA ARG A 104 -16.92 -8.27 0.10
C ARG A 104 -15.66 -7.64 0.67
N VAL A 105 -15.76 -6.39 1.10
CA VAL A 105 -14.66 -5.67 1.73
C VAL A 105 -14.98 -5.29 3.18
N GLY A 106 -13.94 -5.18 4.01
CA GLY A 106 -14.03 -4.68 5.37
C GLY A 106 -12.99 -3.59 5.60
N GLN A 107 -13.43 -2.40 6.07
CA GLN A 107 -12.50 -1.32 6.39
C GLN A 107 -11.84 -1.53 7.76
N VAL A 108 -10.51 -1.35 7.82
CA VAL A 108 -9.74 -1.36 9.06
C VAL A 108 -8.85 -0.11 9.08
N LEU A 109 -9.13 0.81 10.00
CA LEU A 109 -8.32 2.03 10.19
C LEU A 109 -7.43 1.87 11.41
N LEU A 110 -6.12 2.05 11.21
CA LEU A 110 -5.11 1.84 12.24
C LEU A 110 -4.25 3.09 12.41
N THR A 111 -3.78 3.29 13.63
CA THR A 111 -2.72 4.25 13.97
C THR A 111 -1.46 3.50 14.38
N VAL A 112 -0.31 4.19 14.44
CA VAL A 112 0.93 3.64 15.01
C VAL A 112 0.69 3.06 16.41
N ASN A 113 -0.06 3.78 17.24
CA ASN A 113 -0.37 3.36 18.61
C ASN A 113 -1.14 2.04 18.68
N ASP A 114 -1.99 1.75 17.69
CA ASP A 114 -2.76 0.50 17.65
C ASP A 114 -1.86 -0.71 17.39
N LEU A 115 -0.73 -0.51 16.72
CA LEU A 115 0.23 -1.56 16.42
C LEU A 115 1.35 -1.70 17.45
N VAL A 116 1.51 -0.71 18.36
CA VAL A 116 2.47 -0.76 19.46
C VAL A 116 1.85 -1.30 20.74
N ARG A 117 0.57 -0.98 21.02
CA ARG A 117 -0.11 -1.40 22.25
C ARG A 117 -0.54 -2.87 22.16
N PRO A 118 -0.14 -3.77 23.07
CA PRO A 118 -0.44 -5.20 22.97
C PRO A 118 -1.92 -5.57 22.84
N THR A 119 -2.81 -4.80 23.48
CA THR A 119 -4.26 -5.05 23.42
C THR A 119 -4.83 -4.68 22.05
N SER A 120 -4.51 -3.47 21.53
CA SER A 120 -4.96 -3.01 20.21
C SER A 120 -4.35 -3.89 19.11
N TYR A 121 -3.07 -4.25 19.23
CA TYR A 121 -2.39 -5.17 18.32
C TYR A 121 -3.13 -6.52 18.19
N ARG A 122 -3.46 -7.15 19.33
CA ARG A 122 -4.23 -8.42 19.31
C ARG A 122 -5.61 -8.26 18.70
N ASN A 123 -6.30 -7.15 18.98
CA ASN A 123 -7.62 -6.88 18.39
C ASN A 123 -7.53 -6.67 16.88
N ALA A 124 -6.55 -5.91 16.40
CA ALA A 124 -6.30 -5.70 14.98
C ALA A 124 -5.99 -7.02 14.28
N TRP A 125 -5.10 -7.84 14.86
CA TRP A 125 -4.80 -9.18 14.37
C TRP A 125 -6.06 -10.05 14.26
N SER A 126 -6.83 -10.16 15.35
CA SER A 126 -8.04 -10.99 15.40
C SER A 126 -9.08 -10.53 14.37
N THR A 127 -9.24 -9.22 14.20
CA THR A 127 -10.16 -8.65 13.20
C THR A 127 -9.73 -9.01 11.78
N LEU A 128 -8.46 -8.80 11.44
CA LEU A 128 -7.93 -9.12 10.11
C LEU A 128 -7.99 -10.62 9.82
N ASP A 129 -7.62 -11.45 10.78
CA ASP A 129 -7.68 -12.92 10.65
C ASP A 129 -9.13 -13.40 10.44
N THR A 130 -10.08 -12.84 11.19
CA THR A 130 -11.51 -13.14 11.04
C THR A 130 -12.03 -12.72 9.67
N LEU A 131 -11.70 -11.51 9.20
CA LEU A 131 -12.11 -11.04 7.87
C LEU A 131 -11.57 -11.96 6.77
N LEU A 132 -10.29 -12.29 6.82
CA LEU A 132 -9.64 -13.19 5.87
C LEU A 132 -10.26 -14.60 5.91
N GLY A 133 -10.57 -15.11 7.11
CA GLY A 133 -11.25 -16.41 7.29
C GLY A 133 -12.67 -16.44 6.72
N LEU A 134 -13.35 -15.31 6.69
CA LEU A 134 -14.69 -15.15 6.10
C LEU A 134 -14.68 -14.85 4.60
N GLY A 135 -13.50 -14.79 3.96
CA GLY A 135 -13.36 -14.39 2.55
C GLY A 135 -13.72 -12.92 2.29
N VAL A 136 -13.60 -12.07 3.32
CA VAL A 136 -13.77 -10.61 3.20
C VAL A 136 -12.40 -9.99 2.99
N VAL A 137 -12.27 -9.11 1.99
CA VAL A 137 -11.02 -8.41 1.68
C VAL A 137 -10.83 -7.23 2.63
N PRO A 138 -9.82 -7.25 3.53
CA PRO A 138 -9.55 -6.10 4.39
C PRO A 138 -8.97 -4.94 3.58
N ILE A 139 -9.58 -3.76 3.70
CA ILE A 139 -9.04 -2.49 3.18
C ILE A 139 -8.49 -1.71 4.38
N VAL A 140 -7.18 -1.70 4.52
CA VAL A 140 -6.48 -1.05 5.62
C VAL A 140 -6.01 0.34 5.20
N ASN A 141 -6.12 1.32 6.07
CA ASN A 141 -5.55 2.65 5.91
C ASN A 141 -5.14 3.24 7.26
N GLU A 142 -4.33 4.32 7.24
CA GLU A 142 -4.10 5.12 8.45
C GLU A 142 -5.42 5.76 8.91
N ASN A 143 -5.66 5.78 10.23
CA ASN A 143 -6.74 6.55 10.82
C ASN A 143 -6.33 8.03 10.92
N ASP A 144 -6.30 8.69 9.77
CA ASP A 144 -5.91 10.09 9.65
C ASP A 144 -6.72 11.04 10.56
N THR A 145 -7.96 10.69 10.91
CA THR A 145 -8.86 11.56 11.70
C THR A 145 -8.39 11.76 13.13
N VAL A 146 -7.67 10.78 13.68
CA VAL A 146 -7.14 10.82 15.06
C VAL A 146 -5.62 10.79 15.12
N ALA A 147 -4.95 10.66 13.97
CA ALA A 147 -3.49 10.67 13.89
C ALA A 147 -2.95 12.05 14.29
N THR A 148 -2.01 12.08 15.25
CA THR A 148 -1.35 13.32 15.68
C THR A 148 -0.19 13.65 14.74
N GLY A 149 0.14 14.94 14.59
CA GLY A 149 1.19 15.39 13.68
C GLY A 149 2.58 14.81 13.97
N GLU A 150 2.82 14.39 15.21
CA GLU A 150 4.10 13.87 15.70
C GLU A 150 4.24 12.35 15.53
N ILE A 151 3.11 11.62 15.46
CA ILE A 151 3.07 10.15 15.40
C ILE A 151 2.19 9.74 14.22
N ARG A 152 2.68 9.97 13.01
CA ARG A 152 2.07 9.48 11.77
C ARG A 152 2.96 8.42 11.17
N PHE A 153 2.35 7.46 10.47
CA PHE A 153 3.14 6.60 9.58
C PHE A 153 3.86 7.43 8.51
N GLY A 154 3.37 8.66 8.23
CA GLY A 154 3.91 9.55 7.20
C GLY A 154 3.70 8.99 5.80
N ASP A 155 3.78 7.69 5.67
CA ASP A 155 3.50 6.90 4.47
C ASP A 155 2.96 5.53 4.85
N ASN A 156 1.97 5.06 4.11
CA ASN A 156 1.38 3.73 4.29
C ASN A 156 2.34 2.57 3.91
N ASP A 157 3.55 2.85 3.43
CA ASP A 157 4.57 1.82 3.21
C ASP A 157 4.95 1.15 4.54
N ARG A 158 5.21 1.93 5.60
CA ARG A 158 5.50 1.40 6.95
C ARG A 158 4.29 0.69 7.55
N LEU A 159 3.08 1.25 7.38
CA LEU A 159 1.84 0.59 7.81
C LEU A 159 1.70 -0.78 7.14
N ALA A 160 1.99 -0.86 5.83
CA ALA A 160 1.91 -2.11 5.09
C ALA A 160 2.91 -3.17 5.58
N ALA A 161 4.14 -2.77 5.93
CA ALA A 161 5.13 -3.67 6.52
C ALA A 161 4.64 -4.24 7.88
N LEU A 162 4.10 -3.38 8.76
CA LEU A 162 3.55 -3.80 10.05
C LEU A 162 2.31 -4.69 9.89
N VAL A 163 1.44 -4.39 8.92
CA VAL A 163 0.28 -5.24 8.61
C VAL A 163 0.74 -6.58 8.04
N ALA A 164 1.78 -6.61 7.20
CA ALA A 164 2.32 -7.85 6.65
C ALA A 164 2.87 -8.77 7.76
N GLU A 165 3.59 -8.20 8.73
CA GLU A 165 4.02 -8.92 9.92
C GLU A 165 2.79 -9.40 10.75
N LEU A 166 1.84 -8.50 11.02
CA LEU A 166 0.65 -8.76 11.82
C LEU A 166 -0.16 -9.95 11.29
N VAL A 167 -0.40 -10.02 9.98
CA VAL A 167 -1.16 -11.11 9.34
C VAL A 167 -0.29 -12.29 8.93
N ARG A 168 1.02 -12.27 9.24
CA ARG A 168 2.01 -13.26 8.80
C ARG A 168 1.93 -13.50 7.29
N ALA A 169 1.94 -12.41 6.54
CA ALA A 169 1.92 -12.45 5.09
C ALA A 169 3.17 -13.17 4.56
N GLN A 170 3.02 -13.86 3.45
CA GLN A 170 4.13 -14.54 2.78
C GLN A 170 4.78 -13.66 1.69
N ALA A 171 4.13 -12.53 1.36
CA ALA A 171 4.76 -11.47 0.58
C ALA A 171 4.10 -10.11 0.83
N LEU A 172 4.90 -9.04 0.75
CA LEU A 172 4.46 -7.65 0.70
C LEU A 172 4.76 -7.09 -0.69
N ILE A 173 3.74 -6.53 -1.33
CA ILE A 173 3.86 -5.90 -2.65
C ILE A 173 3.62 -4.40 -2.51
N LEU A 174 4.62 -3.59 -2.83
CA LEU A 174 4.56 -2.14 -2.82
C LEU A 174 4.32 -1.63 -4.24
N LEU A 175 3.08 -1.28 -4.55
CA LEU A 175 2.70 -0.68 -5.82
C LEU A 175 2.88 0.85 -5.75
N SER A 176 3.64 1.37 -6.70
CA SER A 176 4.08 2.76 -6.75
C SER A 176 3.91 3.35 -8.15
N ASP A 177 4.27 4.63 -8.28
CA ASP A 177 4.44 5.33 -9.55
C ASP A 177 5.81 5.04 -10.20
N VAL A 178 6.73 4.40 -9.46
CA VAL A 178 8.00 3.91 -9.99
C VAL A 178 7.94 2.39 -10.17
N ASP A 179 8.59 1.90 -11.21
CA ASP A 179 8.57 0.47 -11.60
C ASP A 179 9.60 -0.39 -10.87
N ALA A 180 10.68 0.24 -10.36
CA ALA A 180 11.77 -0.48 -9.71
C ALA A 180 12.60 0.43 -8.80
N LEU A 181 13.53 -0.20 -8.08
CA LEU A 181 14.66 0.48 -7.46
C LEU A 181 15.76 0.69 -8.51
N TYR A 182 16.40 1.86 -8.46
CA TYR A 182 17.52 2.22 -9.32
C TYR A 182 18.74 2.62 -8.49
N THR A 183 19.93 2.41 -9.04
CA THR A 183 21.21 2.80 -8.38
C THR A 183 21.39 4.30 -8.26
N ALA A 184 20.68 5.09 -9.09
CA ALA A 184 20.65 6.56 -9.08
C ALA A 184 19.25 7.02 -9.51
N HIS A 185 19.03 8.35 -9.57
CA HIS A 185 17.75 8.89 -10.08
C HIS A 185 17.46 8.34 -11.49
N PRO A 186 16.23 7.88 -11.80
CA PRO A 186 15.91 7.24 -13.11
C PRO A 186 16.30 8.08 -14.33
N ASP A 187 16.29 9.41 -14.23
CA ASP A 187 16.70 10.33 -15.31
C ASP A 187 18.23 10.45 -15.45
N SER A 188 19.00 9.83 -14.57
CA SER A 188 20.46 9.83 -14.67
C SER A 188 20.91 8.83 -15.73
N PRO A 189 21.87 9.19 -16.61
CA PRO A 189 22.40 8.27 -17.62
C PRO A 189 23.10 7.05 -17.03
N ASP A 190 23.52 7.11 -15.76
CA ASP A 190 24.18 6.01 -15.05
C ASP A 190 23.22 5.17 -14.21
N ALA A 191 21.92 5.50 -14.22
CA ALA A 191 20.91 4.77 -13.47
C ALA A 191 20.75 3.34 -14.02
N ARG A 192 20.87 2.35 -13.14
CA ARG A 192 20.65 0.95 -13.46
C ARG A 192 19.53 0.41 -12.57
N ARG A 193 18.63 -0.36 -13.16
CA ARG A 193 17.59 -1.08 -12.42
C ARG A 193 18.23 -2.12 -11.51
N VAL A 194 17.81 -2.14 -10.24
CA VAL A 194 18.19 -3.16 -9.26
C VAL A 194 17.08 -4.20 -9.24
N GLU A 195 17.38 -5.39 -9.76
CA GLU A 195 16.39 -6.46 -9.88
C GLU A 195 16.16 -7.22 -8.57
N VAL A 196 17.23 -7.43 -7.80
CA VAL A 196 17.20 -8.16 -6.53
C VAL A 196 18.10 -7.46 -5.53
N VAL A 197 17.58 -7.26 -4.33
CA VAL A 197 18.32 -6.80 -3.16
C VAL A 197 18.42 -7.97 -2.20
N GLU A 198 19.61 -8.56 -2.07
CA GLU A 198 19.84 -9.69 -1.16
C GLU A 198 19.96 -9.21 0.28
N ASP A 199 20.60 -8.07 0.49
CA ASP A 199 20.77 -7.44 1.80
C ASP A 199 20.53 -5.92 1.68
N ILE A 200 19.45 -5.46 2.28
CA ILE A 200 19.04 -4.05 2.24
C ILE A 200 19.99 -3.14 3.04
N ASP A 201 20.76 -3.70 3.98
CA ASP A 201 21.69 -2.93 4.82
C ASP A 201 23.00 -2.61 4.10
N THR A 202 23.31 -3.36 3.04
CA THR A 202 24.48 -3.13 2.19
C THR A 202 24.17 -2.30 0.95
N LEU A 203 22.91 -1.86 0.82
CA LEU A 203 22.44 -1.14 -0.36
C LEU A 203 22.97 0.31 -0.36
N ASP A 204 23.86 0.61 -1.29
CA ASP A 204 24.36 1.99 -1.54
C ASP A 204 23.55 2.63 -2.68
N VAL A 205 22.47 3.31 -2.31
CA VAL A 205 21.57 4.01 -3.26
C VAL A 205 21.27 5.41 -2.78
N ASP A 206 21.47 6.40 -3.66
CA ASP A 206 21.09 7.79 -3.37
C ASP A 206 19.57 7.96 -3.39
N THR A 207 18.95 7.90 -2.23
CA THR A 207 17.50 8.02 -2.05
C THR A 207 17.01 9.46 -1.87
N HIS A 208 17.91 10.44 -1.79
CA HIS A 208 17.55 11.81 -1.38
C HIS A 208 16.86 12.66 -2.46
N LYS A 209 16.83 12.23 -3.72
CA LYS A 209 16.30 13.02 -4.85
C LYS A 209 15.02 12.47 -5.49
N ALA A 210 14.48 11.37 -5.03
CA ALA A 210 13.30 10.73 -5.62
C ALA A 210 12.03 11.11 -4.86
N GLY A 211 11.33 12.13 -5.31
CA GLY A 211 10.00 12.48 -4.79
C GLY A 211 9.15 13.16 -5.85
N SER A 212 8.13 12.48 -6.37
CA SER A 212 7.01 13.15 -7.06
C SER A 212 6.27 14.02 -6.04
N GLY A 213 6.04 15.30 -6.33
CA GLY A 213 5.48 16.29 -5.39
C GLY A 213 4.03 16.04 -4.92
N VAL A 214 3.46 14.87 -5.16
CA VAL A 214 2.06 14.52 -4.83
C VAL A 214 1.96 13.52 -3.67
N GLY A 215 2.96 12.69 -3.43
CA GLY A 215 3.00 11.70 -2.34
C GLY A 215 3.89 12.14 -1.16
N THR A 216 3.58 11.68 0.05
CA THR A 216 4.44 11.86 1.24
C THR A 216 5.52 10.78 1.33
N GLY A 217 5.46 9.71 0.52
CA GLY A 217 6.37 8.58 0.51
C GLY A 217 7.33 8.61 -0.68
N GLY A 218 8.63 8.66 -0.41
CA GLY A 218 9.69 8.52 -1.39
C GLY A 218 10.29 7.10 -1.42
N MET A 219 11.37 6.91 -2.17
CA MET A 219 12.09 5.64 -2.19
C MET A 219 12.62 5.26 -0.79
N THR A 220 13.02 6.24 0.02
CA THR A 220 13.47 6.05 1.41
C THR A 220 12.43 5.32 2.25
N THR A 221 11.15 5.74 2.21
CA THR A 221 10.09 5.09 3.01
C THR A 221 9.80 3.68 2.53
N LYS A 222 9.93 3.40 1.23
CA LYS A 222 9.78 2.06 0.66
C LYS A 222 10.91 1.13 1.10
N LEU A 223 12.15 1.64 1.13
CA LEU A 223 13.29 0.87 1.63
C LEU A 223 13.18 0.61 3.14
N GLU A 224 12.74 1.58 3.94
CA GLU A 224 12.45 1.37 5.36
C GLU A 224 11.37 0.29 5.57
N ALA A 225 10.28 0.36 4.82
CA ALA A 225 9.21 -0.63 4.88
C ALA A 225 9.70 -2.02 4.44
N ALA A 226 10.50 -2.08 3.37
CA ALA A 226 11.10 -3.32 2.91
C ALA A 226 12.03 -3.92 3.98
N ARG A 227 12.86 -3.10 4.62
CA ARG A 227 13.71 -3.54 5.74
C ARG A 227 12.88 -4.11 6.90
N MET A 228 11.82 -3.40 7.31
CA MET A 228 10.94 -3.88 8.39
C MET A 228 10.31 -5.23 8.04
N ALA A 229 9.75 -5.37 6.83
CA ALA A 229 9.10 -6.60 6.40
C ALA A 229 10.10 -7.77 6.25
N THR A 230 11.27 -7.53 5.65
CA THR A 230 12.28 -8.59 5.49
C THR A 230 12.89 -9.03 6.81
N CYS A 231 13.08 -8.13 7.78
CA CYS A 231 13.46 -8.50 9.15
C CYS A 231 12.42 -9.41 9.83
N ALA A 232 11.14 -9.25 9.49
CA ALA A 232 10.05 -10.14 9.94
C ALA A 232 9.91 -11.42 9.08
N GLY A 233 10.82 -11.65 8.12
CA GLY A 233 10.80 -12.81 7.23
C GLY A 233 9.81 -12.70 6.06
N VAL A 234 9.28 -11.51 5.78
CA VAL A 234 8.35 -11.28 4.67
C VAL A 234 9.10 -10.70 3.46
N PRO A 235 9.21 -11.42 2.34
CA PRO A 235 9.80 -10.89 1.13
C PRO A 235 8.99 -9.74 0.56
N VAL A 236 9.67 -8.76 -0.06
CA VAL A 236 9.07 -7.54 -0.58
C VAL A 236 9.30 -7.41 -2.07
N VAL A 237 8.27 -7.00 -2.80
CA VAL A 237 8.34 -6.63 -4.22
C VAL A 237 7.96 -5.16 -4.36
N LEU A 238 8.76 -4.42 -5.12
CA LEU A 238 8.43 -3.09 -5.60
C LEU A 238 8.06 -3.17 -7.09
N ALA A 239 6.90 -2.63 -7.46
CA ALA A 239 6.44 -2.62 -8.85
C ALA A 239 5.63 -1.36 -9.15
N ALA A 240 5.53 -1.03 -10.45
CA ALA A 240 4.61 0.01 -10.89
C ALA A 240 3.15 -0.44 -10.69
N ALA A 241 2.32 0.50 -10.23
CA ALA A 241 0.89 0.20 -10.03
C ALA A 241 0.16 -0.11 -11.35
N VAL A 242 0.64 0.43 -12.47
CA VAL A 242 0.12 0.11 -13.80
C VAL A 242 0.38 -1.33 -14.23
N ASP A 243 1.40 -1.96 -13.65
CA ASP A 243 1.79 -3.34 -13.89
C ASP A 243 1.29 -4.31 -12.81
N ALA A 244 0.36 -3.85 -11.95
CA ALA A 244 -0.15 -4.63 -10.82
C ALA A 244 -0.61 -6.03 -11.23
N ARG A 245 -1.34 -6.16 -12.33
CA ARG A 245 -1.81 -7.45 -12.83
C ARG A 245 -0.66 -8.40 -13.19
N ALA A 246 0.35 -7.89 -13.91
CA ALA A 246 1.53 -8.67 -14.26
C ALA A 246 2.32 -9.07 -13.01
N CYS A 247 2.54 -8.13 -12.09
CA CYS A 247 3.24 -8.38 -10.83
C CYS A 247 2.53 -9.41 -9.95
N LEU A 248 1.21 -9.30 -9.80
CA LEU A 248 0.43 -10.13 -8.88
C LEU A 248 0.15 -11.54 -9.39
N LEU A 249 0.01 -11.72 -10.72
CA LEU A 249 -0.34 -13.00 -11.34
C LEU A 249 0.87 -13.74 -11.91
N TYR A 250 1.82 -12.99 -12.45
CA TYR A 250 2.91 -13.57 -13.24
C TYR A 250 4.26 -13.13 -12.71
N THR A 251 4.60 -13.21 -11.49
CA THR A 251 5.91 -12.82 -10.92
C THR A 251 7.14 -13.22 -11.77
N SER A 252 6.98 -13.36 -13.05
CA SER A 252 7.94 -13.64 -14.11
C SER A 252 8.21 -12.40 -14.98
N LEU A 253 8.50 -11.25 -14.34
CA LEU A 253 9.07 -10.10 -15.03
C LEU A 253 10.54 -9.97 -14.70
#